data_f3b5a275880b58cab7af09feec5bb3d3
#
_entry.id   f3b5a275880b58cab7af09feec5bb3d3
#
_cell.length_a   1.000
_cell.length_b   1.000
_cell.length_c   1.000
_cell.angle_alpha   90.00
_cell.angle_beta   90.00
_cell.angle_gamma   90.00
#
_symmetry.space_group_name_H-M   'P 1'
#
loop_
_entity.id
_entity.type
_entity.pdbx_description
1 polymer ?
#
loop_
_entity_poly.entity_id
_entity_poly.type
_entity_poly.pdbx_seq_one_letter_code
_entity_poly.pdbx_strand_id
1 'polypeptide(L)'
;MATSYRTILIHPGARSFTSAGLIARFPMSMVGISTILAVEELYGSYTAAGLVSAANFVAMAIGAPILARCVDRYGQSRVMLPAVLVSSLSLVGLAVAAAVHAHLGILAALSALAGGLAGSMGSLVRARWTAMLTRPEEVHAAFSLEAALDEVAFILGPVLATALCTTPFLPVISGWVCCVVMQLVGGLWFLGQRATEPAPHPTRPRRTAEAAEQSDQAAAHPPVMRYGAMVSIAIVFLILGALFGANDVAAVAFATEAGHKSASGLVLAVWGVGSFGAALLYGSRTWGWPLWKQLMAGLVGLAVGASTFGFAPSLVVLSVLALLTGLAIAPTLTSGNNIVQVTVAPSQLTEGLAWVSTALNIGVSIGSLLAGQATDAGGSRAGYLAVAAFAWGAVVVGVLGLPALRRARTSGSLDGH
;
A
#
# COMPACT_ATOMS: atom_id res chain seq x y z
N MET A 1 -27.08 -2.93 -17.56
CA MET A 1 -26.02 -2.71 -18.55
C MET A 1 -24.76 -2.31 -17.80
N ALA A 2 -23.62 -2.93 -18.07
CA ALA A 2 -22.38 -2.55 -17.39
C ALA A 2 -22.01 -1.10 -17.75
N THR A 3 -21.83 -0.25 -16.76
CA THR A 3 -21.43 1.15 -16.94
C THR A 3 -20.01 1.16 -17.52
N SER A 4 -19.86 1.72 -18.73
CA SER A 4 -18.56 1.81 -19.39
C SER A 4 -17.69 2.88 -18.71
N TYR A 5 -16.38 2.62 -18.53
CA TYR A 5 -15.43 3.63 -18.07
C TYR A 5 -15.47 4.93 -18.89
N ARG A 6 -15.82 4.81 -20.19
CA ARG A 6 -16.01 5.97 -21.08
C ARG A 6 -17.12 6.89 -20.57
N THR A 7 -18.19 6.34 -20.03
CA THR A 7 -19.36 7.12 -19.55
C THR A 7 -18.97 8.01 -18.36
N ILE A 8 -18.22 7.48 -17.41
CA ILE A 8 -17.79 8.27 -16.24
C ILE A 8 -16.71 9.29 -16.58
N LEU A 9 -15.83 8.99 -17.54
CA LEU A 9 -14.77 9.90 -17.97
C LEU A 9 -15.25 11.06 -18.86
N ILE A 10 -16.52 11.10 -19.27
CA ILE A 10 -17.13 12.22 -20.01
C ILE A 10 -17.50 13.38 -19.06
N HIS A 11 -17.69 13.12 -17.77
CA HIS A 11 -18.01 14.18 -16.81
C HIS A 11 -16.95 15.29 -16.80
N PRO A 12 -17.36 16.57 -16.72
CA PRO A 12 -16.43 17.70 -16.72
C PRO A 12 -15.37 17.58 -15.62
N GLY A 13 -14.09 17.65 -15.98
CA GLY A 13 -12.97 17.53 -15.05
C GLY A 13 -12.54 16.10 -14.71
N ALA A 14 -13.36 15.08 -14.99
CA ALA A 14 -13.08 13.68 -14.61
C ALA A 14 -11.74 13.17 -15.14
N ARG A 15 -11.49 13.33 -16.43
CA ARG A 15 -10.21 12.92 -17.06
C ARG A 15 -9.02 13.65 -16.44
N SER A 16 -9.20 14.95 -16.16
CA SER A 16 -8.12 15.78 -15.63
C SER A 16 -7.71 15.37 -14.23
N PHE A 17 -8.65 15.21 -13.29
CA PHE A 17 -8.29 14.82 -11.92
C PHE A 17 -7.84 13.36 -11.83
N THR A 18 -8.39 12.45 -12.67
CA THR A 18 -7.93 11.06 -12.73
C THR A 18 -6.50 10.95 -13.24
N SER A 19 -6.15 11.66 -14.33
CA SER A 19 -4.79 11.66 -14.86
C SER A 19 -3.79 12.31 -13.90
N ALA A 20 -4.15 13.46 -13.31
CA ALA A 20 -3.34 14.11 -12.29
C ALA A 20 -3.14 13.23 -11.06
N GLY A 21 -4.21 12.56 -10.61
CA GLY A 21 -4.17 11.61 -9.50
C GLY A 21 -3.31 10.38 -9.79
N LEU A 22 -3.33 9.87 -11.02
CA LEU A 22 -2.45 8.76 -11.43
C LEU A 22 -0.97 9.17 -11.32
N ILE A 23 -0.58 10.31 -11.89
CA ILE A 23 0.81 10.80 -11.81
C ILE A 23 1.22 10.99 -10.35
N ALA A 24 0.37 11.58 -9.52
CA ALA A 24 0.64 11.84 -8.11
C ALA A 24 0.72 10.58 -7.22
N ARG A 25 0.30 9.40 -7.72
CA ARG A 25 0.39 8.10 -7.01
C ARG A 25 1.71 7.40 -7.22
N PHE A 26 2.40 7.63 -8.34
CA PHE A 26 3.67 6.95 -8.63
C PHE A 26 4.69 7.04 -7.49
N PRO A 27 4.89 8.19 -6.83
CA PRO A 27 5.82 8.29 -5.71
C PRO A 27 5.59 7.24 -4.62
N MET A 28 4.33 6.89 -4.33
CA MET A 28 3.99 5.90 -3.30
C MET A 28 4.58 4.50 -3.60
N SER A 29 4.68 4.13 -4.87
CA SER A 29 5.26 2.85 -5.31
C SER A 29 6.76 2.92 -5.61
N MET A 30 7.31 4.13 -5.80
CA MET A 30 8.69 4.36 -6.20
C MET A 30 9.63 4.66 -5.04
N VAL A 31 9.16 5.41 -4.01
CA VAL A 31 10.02 5.92 -2.93
C VAL A 31 10.73 4.80 -2.17
N GLY A 32 10.04 3.69 -1.87
CA GLY A 32 10.61 2.54 -1.16
C GLY A 32 11.81 1.96 -1.90
N ILE A 33 11.62 1.58 -3.15
CA ILE A 33 12.68 1.01 -4.02
C ILE A 33 13.79 2.02 -4.28
N SER A 34 13.46 3.28 -4.56
CA SER A 34 14.47 4.33 -4.74
C SER A 34 15.33 4.49 -3.48
N THR A 35 14.71 4.37 -2.30
CA THR A 35 15.43 4.45 -1.02
C THR A 35 16.37 3.27 -0.83
N ILE A 36 15.90 2.04 -1.13
CA ILE A 36 16.74 0.85 -1.02
C ILE A 36 17.95 0.95 -1.95
N LEU A 37 17.72 1.30 -3.23
CA LEU A 37 18.77 1.40 -4.24
C LEU A 37 19.77 2.52 -3.93
N ALA A 38 19.30 3.72 -3.55
CA ALA A 38 20.14 4.86 -3.33
C ALA A 38 20.95 4.75 -2.02
N VAL A 39 20.32 4.30 -0.94
CA VAL A 39 21.02 4.19 0.36
C VAL A 39 21.99 3.00 0.34
N GLU A 40 21.63 1.88 -0.27
CA GLU A 40 22.56 0.75 -0.42
C GLU A 40 23.77 1.15 -1.25
N GLU A 41 23.59 1.81 -2.39
CA GLU A 41 24.67 2.25 -3.27
C GLU A 41 25.61 3.27 -2.58
N LEU A 42 25.04 4.22 -1.85
CA LEU A 42 25.82 5.32 -1.23
C LEU A 42 26.43 4.93 0.14
N TYR A 43 25.79 4.06 0.89
CA TYR A 43 26.20 3.71 2.26
C TYR A 43 26.70 2.26 2.41
N GLY A 44 26.56 1.42 1.38
CA GLY A 44 27.02 0.03 1.38
C GLY A 44 26.26 -0.87 2.36
N SER A 45 25.01 -0.54 2.73
CA SER A 45 24.27 -1.29 3.76
C SER A 45 22.76 -1.36 3.45
N TYR A 46 22.26 -2.57 3.36
CA TYR A 46 20.81 -2.85 3.28
C TYR A 46 20.09 -2.54 4.61
N THR A 47 20.79 -2.68 5.75
CA THR A 47 20.26 -2.27 7.07
C THR A 47 19.96 -0.77 7.08
N ALA A 48 20.88 0.06 6.59
CA ALA A 48 20.68 1.49 6.48
C ALA A 48 19.52 1.82 5.54
N ALA A 49 19.46 1.17 4.40
CA ALA A 49 18.35 1.32 3.43
C ALA A 49 17.00 0.94 4.05
N GLY A 50 16.95 -0.20 4.73
CA GLY A 50 15.77 -0.66 5.47
C GLY A 50 15.32 0.31 6.56
N LEU A 51 16.27 0.89 7.32
CA LEU A 51 15.97 1.87 8.36
C LEU A 51 15.33 3.15 7.79
N VAL A 52 15.91 3.71 6.72
CA VAL A 52 15.40 4.93 6.07
C VAL A 52 14.03 4.66 5.42
N SER A 53 13.86 3.51 4.79
CA SER A 53 12.58 3.07 4.21
C SER A 53 11.53 2.84 5.31
N ALA A 54 11.90 2.19 6.41
CA ALA A 54 11.01 1.96 7.55
C ALA A 54 10.50 3.27 8.17
N ALA A 55 11.37 4.27 8.31
CA ALA A 55 10.98 5.58 8.81
C ALA A 55 9.90 6.24 7.93
N ASN A 56 9.99 6.09 6.61
CA ASN A 56 8.97 6.56 5.66
C ASN A 56 7.62 5.90 5.89
N PHE A 57 7.57 4.56 5.91
CA PHE A 57 6.32 3.82 6.01
C PHE A 57 5.64 3.97 7.38
N VAL A 58 6.41 4.01 8.48
CA VAL A 58 5.85 4.29 9.83
C VAL A 58 5.23 5.68 9.87
N ALA A 59 5.94 6.68 9.37
CA ALA A 59 5.43 8.03 9.34
C ALA A 59 4.21 8.17 8.43
N MET A 60 4.18 7.47 7.29
CA MET A 60 3.02 7.41 6.41
C MET A 60 1.81 6.76 7.09
N ALA A 61 2.02 5.66 7.82
CA ALA A 61 0.96 4.97 8.56
C ALA A 61 0.29 5.89 9.61
N ILE A 62 1.06 6.77 10.24
CA ILE A 62 0.59 7.75 11.22
C ILE A 62 0.00 8.98 10.53
N GLY A 63 0.69 9.50 9.52
CA GLY A 63 0.35 10.76 8.84
C GLY A 63 -0.91 10.68 7.99
N ALA A 64 -1.12 9.57 7.28
CA ALA A 64 -2.25 9.43 6.36
C ALA A 64 -3.62 9.58 7.04
N PRO A 65 -3.92 8.96 8.21
CA PRO A 65 -5.18 9.18 8.92
C PRO A 65 -5.33 10.61 9.46
N ILE A 66 -4.22 11.23 9.89
CA ILE A 66 -4.23 12.61 10.39
C ILE A 66 -4.57 13.58 9.27
N LEU A 67 -3.89 13.43 8.13
CA LEU A 67 -4.14 14.26 6.95
C LEU A 67 -5.56 14.07 6.42
N ALA A 68 -6.07 12.83 6.38
CA ALA A 68 -7.44 12.55 5.96
C ALA A 68 -8.47 13.31 6.81
N ARG A 69 -8.34 13.28 8.15
CA ARG A 69 -9.23 14.06 9.06
C ARG A 69 -9.11 15.57 8.84
N CYS A 70 -7.89 16.06 8.59
CA CYS A 70 -7.70 17.48 8.28
C CYS A 70 -8.34 17.85 6.94
N VAL A 71 -8.20 16.99 5.93
CA VAL A 71 -8.83 17.17 4.61
C VAL A 71 -10.34 17.23 4.71
N ASP A 72 -10.96 16.32 5.46
CA ASP A 72 -12.41 16.31 5.67
C ASP A 72 -12.89 17.61 6.33
N ARG A 73 -12.11 18.14 7.25
CA ARG A 73 -12.47 19.37 8.00
C ARG A 73 -12.20 20.66 7.24
N TYR A 74 -11.07 20.74 6.51
CA TYR A 74 -10.57 22.01 5.96
C TYR A 74 -10.56 22.04 4.42
N GLY A 75 -10.83 20.91 3.76
CA GLY A 75 -10.79 20.72 2.31
C GLY A 75 -9.44 20.18 1.79
N GLN A 76 -9.52 19.51 0.62
CA GLN A 76 -8.38 18.81 0.03
C GLN A 76 -7.21 19.76 -0.25
N SER A 77 -7.49 20.87 -0.93
CA SER A 77 -6.42 21.75 -1.40
C SER A 77 -5.76 22.54 -0.28
N ARG A 78 -6.51 22.95 0.75
CA ARG A 78 -5.94 23.71 1.88
C ARG A 78 -4.96 22.88 2.70
N VAL A 79 -5.24 21.58 2.86
CA VAL A 79 -4.44 20.68 3.67
C VAL A 79 -3.32 20.06 2.84
N MET A 80 -3.66 19.55 1.65
CA MET A 80 -2.71 18.78 0.87
C MET A 80 -1.69 19.63 0.11
N LEU A 81 -2.00 20.88 -0.24
CA LEU A 81 -1.03 21.73 -0.91
C LEU A 81 0.24 21.96 -0.06
N PRO A 82 0.16 22.46 1.19
CA PRO A 82 1.34 22.58 2.03
C PRO A 82 1.97 21.20 2.35
N ALA A 83 1.18 20.15 2.54
CA ALA A 83 1.69 18.80 2.81
C ALA A 83 2.52 18.27 1.64
N VAL A 84 2.03 18.38 0.40
CA VAL A 84 2.76 17.97 -0.82
C VAL A 84 4.03 18.78 -1.00
N LEU A 85 4.00 20.09 -0.75
CA LEU A 85 5.20 20.94 -0.87
C LEU A 85 6.26 20.55 0.16
N VAL A 86 5.89 20.39 1.43
CA VAL A 86 6.85 19.98 2.49
C VAL A 86 7.34 18.56 2.25
N SER A 87 6.47 17.62 1.86
CA SER A 87 6.86 16.26 1.52
C SER A 87 7.87 16.24 0.35
N SER A 88 7.61 17.00 -0.71
CA SER A 88 8.53 17.12 -1.85
C SER A 88 9.86 17.77 -1.46
N LEU A 89 9.84 18.82 -0.64
CA LEU A 89 11.05 19.45 -0.13
C LEU A 89 11.86 18.49 0.74
N SER A 90 11.19 17.65 1.53
CA SER A 90 11.84 16.63 2.35
C SER A 90 12.51 15.56 1.47
N LEU A 91 11.89 15.14 0.35
CA LEU A 91 12.53 14.23 -0.62
C LEU A 91 13.74 14.88 -1.30
N VAL A 92 13.67 16.17 -1.64
CA VAL A 92 14.86 16.92 -2.13
C VAL A 92 15.94 16.95 -1.08
N GLY A 93 15.57 17.27 0.17
CA GLY A 93 16.51 17.25 1.30
C GLY A 93 17.14 15.88 1.51
N LEU A 94 16.33 14.81 1.38
CA LEU A 94 16.81 13.42 1.45
C LEU A 94 17.83 13.12 0.36
N ALA A 95 17.56 13.52 -0.89
CA ALA A 95 18.46 13.31 -2.01
C ALA A 95 19.78 14.08 -1.81
N VAL A 96 19.73 15.33 -1.35
CA VAL A 96 20.91 16.15 -1.06
C VAL A 96 21.70 15.57 0.13
N ALA A 97 21.01 15.23 1.24
CA ALA A 97 21.64 14.65 2.41
C ALA A 97 22.35 13.32 2.09
N ALA A 98 21.74 12.48 1.27
CA ALA A 98 22.33 11.24 0.80
C ALA A 98 23.58 11.50 -0.08
N ALA A 99 23.50 12.44 -1.00
CA ALA A 99 24.61 12.80 -1.89
C ALA A 99 25.84 13.34 -1.14
N VAL A 100 25.65 14.00 0.01
CA VAL A 100 26.76 14.46 0.87
C VAL A 100 27.10 13.47 1.98
N HIS A 101 26.60 12.23 1.94
CA HIS A 101 26.83 11.18 2.93
C HIS A 101 26.51 11.62 4.37
N ALA A 102 25.39 12.36 4.56
CA ALA A 102 24.95 12.83 5.87
C ALA A 102 24.63 11.64 6.81
N HIS A 103 24.58 11.92 8.11
CA HIS A 103 24.27 10.89 9.10
C HIS A 103 22.88 10.23 8.84
N LEU A 104 22.80 8.91 9.00
CA LEU A 104 21.57 8.12 8.73
C LEU A 104 20.33 8.64 9.46
N GLY A 105 20.49 9.21 10.66
CA GLY A 105 19.40 9.85 11.40
C GLY A 105 18.75 11.02 10.66
N ILE A 106 19.54 11.79 9.89
CA ILE A 106 19.02 12.90 9.06
C ILE A 106 18.23 12.33 7.89
N LEU A 107 18.75 11.28 7.23
CA LEU A 107 18.04 10.60 6.14
C LEU A 107 16.71 10.01 6.64
N ALA A 108 16.74 9.34 7.78
CA ALA A 108 15.52 8.75 8.38
C ALA A 108 14.49 9.84 8.75
N ALA A 109 14.93 10.96 9.33
CA ALA A 109 14.04 12.08 9.66
C ALA A 109 13.42 12.74 8.42
N LEU A 110 14.20 12.97 7.36
CA LEU A 110 13.71 13.53 6.09
C LEU A 110 12.78 12.56 5.38
N SER A 111 13.10 11.27 5.38
CA SER A 111 12.26 10.20 4.82
C SER A 111 10.95 10.07 5.59
N ALA A 112 10.97 10.14 6.93
CA ALA A 112 9.77 10.15 7.77
C ALA A 112 8.90 11.38 7.49
N LEU A 113 9.48 12.57 7.38
CA LEU A 113 8.74 13.79 7.07
C LEU A 113 8.10 13.71 5.68
N ALA A 114 8.82 13.18 4.70
CA ALA A 114 8.30 12.96 3.35
C ALA A 114 7.11 11.99 3.36
N GLY A 115 7.23 10.82 3.98
CA GLY A 115 6.17 9.82 4.07
C GLY A 115 4.96 10.29 4.88
N GLY A 116 5.20 10.90 6.05
CA GLY A 116 4.14 11.39 6.93
C GLY A 116 3.23 12.47 6.30
N LEU A 117 3.76 13.21 5.33
CA LEU A 117 3.04 14.27 4.62
C LEU A 117 2.64 13.91 3.18
N ALA A 118 2.95 12.70 2.72
CA ALA A 118 2.59 12.26 1.38
C ALA A 118 1.06 12.18 1.17
N GLY A 119 0.32 11.81 2.21
CA GLY A 119 -1.13 11.60 2.15
C GLY A 119 -1.52 10.41 1.28
N SER A 120 -2.83 10.23 1.08
CA SER A 120 -3.37 9.18 0.21
C SER A 120 -4.06 9.80 -1.01
N MET A 121 -3.33 9.97 -2.10
CA MET A 121 -3.87 10.54 -3.34
C MET A 121 -5.03 9.72 -3.89
N GLY A 122 -4.96 8.38 -3.81
CA GLY A 122 -6.05 7.50 -4.22
C GLY A 122 -7.36 7.76 -3.49
N SER A 123 -7.31 8.04 -2.19
CA SER A 123 -8.50 8.39 -1.40
C SER A 123 -9.09 9.74 -1.80
N LEU A 124 -8.25 10.73 -2.11
CA LEU A 124 -8.69 12.05 -2.55
C LEU A 124 -9.43 12.00 -3.89
N VAL A 125 -8.90 11.21 -4.83
CA VAL A 125 -9.53 10.98 -6.15
C VAL A 125 -10.88 10.28 -5.98
N ARG A 126 -10.94 9.22 -5.15
CA ARG A 126 -12.20 8.50 -4.88
C ARG A 126 -13.24 9.41 -4.22
N ALA A 127 -12.82 10.32 -3.34
CA ALA A 127 -13.72 11.33 -2.75
C ALA A 127 -14.30 12.29 -3.81
N ARG A 128 -13.52 12.68 -4.83
CA ARG A 128 -14.05 13.48 -5.96
C ARG A 128 -15.08 12.70 -6.78
N TRP A 129 -14.80 11.43 -7.07
CA TRP A 129 -15.76 10.56 -7.75
C TRP A 129 -17.07 10.44 -6.98
N THR A 130 -17.01 10.22 -5.67
CA THR A 130 -18.19 10.12 -4.81
C THR A 130 -19.00 11.43 -4.78
N ALA A 131 -18.33 12.58 -4.81
CA ALA A 131 -19.01 13.88 -4.84
C ALA A 131 -19.61 14.21 -6.22
N MET A 132 -19.07 13.65 -7.29
CA MET A 132 -19.49 13.92 -8.67
C MET A 132 -20.60 12.97 -9.15
N LEU A 133 -20.57 11.69 -8.76
CA LEU A 133 -21.44 10.65 -9.24
C LEU A 133 -22.56 10.35 -8.23
N THR A 134 -23.79 10.27 -8.73
CA THR A 134 -24.97 10.01 -7.88
C THR A 134 -25.48 8.57 -7.99
N ARG A 135 -25.17 7.87 -9.12
CA ARG A 135 -25.61 6.52 -9.36
C ARG A 135 -24.62 5.49 -8.80
N PRO A 136 -25.08 4.51 -7.98
CA PRO A 136 -24.17 3.52 -7.37
C PRO A 136 -23.33 2.74 -8.39
N GLU A 137 -23.89 2.44 -9.58
CA GLU A 137 -23.19 1.70 -10.64
C GLU A 137 -22.01 2.52 -11.22
N GLU A 138 -22.17 3.85 -11.31
CA GLU A 138 -21.11 4.74 -11.78
C GLU A 138 -20.00 4.88 -10.74
N VAL A 139 -20.37 5.00 -9.47
CA VAL A 139 -19.40 5.03 -8.35
C VAL A 139 -18.60 3.72 -8.31
N HIS A 140 -19.29 2.57 -8.47
CA HIS A 140 -18.62 1.28 -8.55
C HIS A 140 -17.64 1.19 -9.73
N ALA A 141 -18.06 1.64 -10.92
CA ALA A 141 -17.20 1.69 -12.10
C ALA A 141 -15.98 2.62 -11.90
N ALA A 142 -16.18 3.79 -11.27
CA ALA A 142 -15.12 4.72 -10.95
C ALA A 142 -14.09 4.11 -9.98
N PHE A 143 -14.56 3.44 -8.92
CA PHE A 143 -13.67 2.78 -7.95
C PHE A 143 -12.91 1.62 -8.57
N SER A 144 -13.53 0.88 -9.50
CA SER A 144 -12.86 -0.17 -10.26
C SER A 144 -11.77 0.38 -11.18
N LEU A 145 -12.04 1.52 -11.85
CA LEU A 145 -11.03 2.24 -12.64
C LEU A 145 -9.85 2.68 -11.76
N GLU A 146 -10.14 3.29 -10.60
CA GLU A 146 -9.10 3.75 -9.68
C GLU A 146 -8.25 2.60 -9.14
N ALA A 147 -8.86 1.45 -8.86
CA ALA A 147 -8.12 0.26 -8.45
C ALA A 147 -7.18 -0.25 -9.56
N ALA A 148 -7.64 -0.26 -10.81
CA ALA A 148 -6.79 -0.62 -11.95
C ALA A 148 -5.62 0.36 -12.14
N LEU A 149 -5.85 1.66 -11.92
CA LEU A 149 -4.80 2.68 -11.98
C LEU A 149 -3.80 2.56 -10.83
N ASP A 150 -4.25 2.17 -9.62
CA ASP A 150 -3.34 1.84 -8.51
C ASP A 150 -2.42 0.67 -8.89
N GLU A 151 -2.96 -0.41 -9.48
CA GLU A 151 -2.16 -1.56 -9.94
C GLU A 151 -1.14 -1.17 -11.00
N VAL A 152 -1.52 -0.30 -11.96
CA VAL A 152 -0.59 0.23 -12.96
C VAL A 152 0.57 0.97 -12.28
N ALA A 153 0.29 1.80 -11.27
CA ALA A 153 1.33 2.52 -10.54
C ALA A 153 2.24 1.56 -9.74
N PHE A 154 1.68 0.50 -9.14
CA PHE A 154 2.46 -0.49 -8.40
C PHE A 154 3.30 -1.41 -9.29
N ILE A 155 2.86 -1.70 -10.52
CA ILE A 155 3.64 -2.50 -11.48
C ILE A 155 4.74 -1.65 -12.12
N LEU A 156 4.41 -0.45 -12.61
CA LEU A 156 5.36 0.39 -13.35
C LEU A 156 6.30 1.19 -12.43
N GLY A 157 5.87 1.51 -11.21
CA GLY A 157 6.65 2.32 -10.27
C GLY A 157 8.02 1.72 -9.93
N PRO A 158 8.10 0.46 -9.47
CA PRO A 158 9.37 -0.19 -9.20
C PRO A 158 10.29 -0.28 -10.43
N VAL A 159 9.73 -0.53 -11.61
CA VAL A 159 10.49 -0.56 -12.87
C VAL A 159 11.09 0.81 -13.16
N LEU A 160 10.28 1.86 -13.08
CA LEU A 160 10.72 3.22 -13.34
C LEU A 160 11.76 3.68 -12.31
N ALA A 161 11.51 3.42 -11.02
CA ALA A 161 12.45 3.73 -9.94
C ALA A 161 13.81 3.05 -10.17
N THR A 162 13.78 1.74 -10.46
CA THR A 162 15.01 0.98 -10.70
C THR A 162 15.74 1.48 -11.96
N ALA A 163 15.03 1.68 -13.06
CA ALA A 163 15.63 2.19 -14.30
C ALA A 163 16.33 3.53 -14.07
N LEU A 164 15.71 4.45 -13.32
CA LEU A 164 16.28 5.77 -13.02
C LEU A 164 17.49 5.68 -12.08
N CYS A 165 17.44 4.81 -11.07
CA CYS A 165 18.52 4.67 -10.09
C CYS A 165 19.73 3.88 -10.63
N THR A 166 19.55 3.06 -11.66
CA THR A 166 20.62 2.17 -12.20
C THR A 166 21.13 2.57 -13.57
N THR A 167 20.57 3.61 -14.18
CA THR A 167 21.05 4.11 -15.48
C THR A 167 22.42 4.78 -15.33
N PRO A 168 23.46 4.39 -16.10
CA PRO A 168 24.83 4.87 -15.90
C PRO A 168 25.01 6.38 -16.03
N PHE A 169 24.12 7.07 -16.72
CA PHE A 169 24.19 8.51 -16.97
C PHE A 169 23.46 9.35 -15.91
N LEU A 170 22.76 8.72 -14.99
CA LEU A 170 21.96 9.37 -13.96
C LEU A 170 22.52 9.05 -12.56
N PRO A 171 22.52 10.03 -11.64
CA PRO A 171 22.85 9.74 -10.23
C PRO A 171 21.85 8.76 -9.65
N VAL A 172 22.26 7.91 -8.73
CA VAL A 172 21.38 6.94 -8.04
C VAL A 172 20.18 7.60 -7.32
N ILE A 173 20.28 8.89 -6.98
CA ILE A 173 19.19 9.68 -6.37
C ILE A 173 18.08 10.06 -7.36
N SER A 174 18.23 9.75 -8.65
CA SER A 174 17.27 10.13 -9.72
C SER A 174 15.88 9.56 -9.51
N GLY A 175 15.75 8.43 -8.81
CA GLY A 175 14.45 7.90 -8.41
C GLY A 175 13.68 8.85 -7.49
N TRP A 176 14.33 9.44 -6.49
CA TRP A 176 13.72 10.44 -5.61
C TRP A 176 13.40 11.74 -6.34
N VAL A 177 14.28 12.19 -7.25
CA VAL A 177 14.03 13.37 -8.08
C VAL A 177 12.78 13.18 -8.93
N CYS A 178 12.61 12.01 -9.55
CA CYS A 178 11.41 11.67 -10.30
C CYS A 178 10.16 11.64 -9.40
N CYS A 179 10.25 11.10 -8.20
CA CYS A 179 9.17 11.15 -7.21
C CYS A 179 8.76 12.59 -6.90
N VAL A 180 9.73 13.50 -6.67
CA VAL A 180 9.46 14.93 -6.45
C VAL A 180 8.73 15.55 -7.64
N VAL A 181 9.22 15.32 -8.86
CA VAL A 181 8.60 15.86 -10.07
C VAL A 181 7.16 15.35 -10.24
N MET A 182 6.96 14.04 -10.11
CA MET A 182 5.62 13.45 -10.23
C MET A 182 4.67 13.92 -9.12
N GLN A 183 5.16 14.02 -7.89
CA GLN A 183 4.38 14.51 -6.76
C GLN A 183 3.98 15.97 -6.93
N LEU A 184 4.89 16.83 -7.38
CA LEU A 184 4.60 18.23 -7.63
C LEU A 184 3.70 18.40 -8.86
N VAL A 185 4.05 17.82 -10.00
CA VAL A 185 3.26 17.96 -11.23
C VAL A 185 1.86 17.37 -11.03
N GLY A 186 1.77 16.12 -10.61
CA GLY A 186 0.47 15.46 -10.39
C GLY A 186 -0.31 16.09 -9.25
N GLY A 187 0.34 16.36 -8.11
CA GLY A 187 -0.29 16.95 -6.93
C GLY A 187 -0.80 18.37 -7.15
N LEU A 188 0.03 19.26 -7.74
CA LEU A 188 -0.39 20.64 -8.03
C LEU A 188 -1.47 20.68 -9.10
N TRP A 189 -1.36 19.85 -10.14
CA TRP A 189 -2.40 19.72 -11.16
C TRP A 189 -3.72 19.23 -10.55
N PHE A 190 -3.68 18.19 -9.71
CA PHE A 190 -4.86 17.69 -9.02
C PHE A 190 -5.47 18.76 -8.10
N LEU A 191 -4.69 19.34 -7.21
CA LEU A 191 -5.15 20.29 -6.20
C LEU A 191 -5.56 21.64 -6.81
N GLY A 192 -5.07 21.98 -8.00
CA GLY A 192 -5.50 23.17 -8.75
C GLY A 192 -6.93 23.09 -9.30
N GLN A 193 -7.48 21.87 -9.43
CA GLN A 193 -8.83 21.65 -9.96
C GLN A 193 -9.91 21.84 -8.88
N ARG A 194 -10.13 23.08 -8.50
CA ARG A 194 -11.08 23.47 -7.42
C ARG A 194 -12.53 23.13 -7.75
N ALA A 195 -12.92 23.14 -9.02
CA ALA A 195 -14.30 22.89 -9.47
C ALA A 195 -14.79 21.47 -9.15
N THR A 196 -13.86 20.49 -9.01
CA THR A 196 -14.19 19.10 -8.69
C THR A 196 -13.87 18.75 -7.23
N GLU A 197 -13.37 19.71 -6.44
CA GLU A 197 -13.05 19.50 -5.04
C GLU A 197 -14.33 19.36 -4.21
N PRO A 198 -14.49 18.28 -3.42
CA PRO A 198 -15.61 18.15 -2.49
C PRO A 198 -15.62 19.29 -1.48
N ALA A 199 -16.83 19.78 -1.15
CA ALA A 199 -16.97 20.79 -0.11
C ALA A 199 -16.45 20.23 1.23
N PRO A 200 -15.64 20.99 1.99
CA PRO A 200 -15.23 20.57 3.31
C PRO A 200 -16.46 20.43 4.21
N HIS A 201 -16.48 19.44 5.07
CA HIS A 201 -17.53 19.28 6.06
C HIS A 201 -17.13 20.08 7.31
N PRO A 202 -17.57 21.36 7.45
CA PRO A 202 -17.24 22.14 8.62
C PRO A 202 -17.99 21.54 9.80
N THR A 203 -17.25 21.07 10.79
CA THR A 203 -17.74 20.68 12.12
C THR A 203 -19.14 20.09 12.16
N ARG A 204 -19.26 18.87 12.68
CA ARG A 204 -20.49 18.12 12.94
C ARG A 204 -21.74 19.00 12.84
N PRO A 205 -22.74 18.68 12.00
CA PRO A 205 -24.03 19.31 12.10
C PRO A 205 -24.46 19.25 13.57
N ARG A 206 -24.97 20.37 14.12
CA ARG A 206 -25.69 20.41 15.38
C ARG A 206 -26.53 19.13 15.41
N ARG A 207 -26.28 18.25 16.37
CA ARG A 207 -26.89 16.91 16.52
C ARG A 207 -28.38 17.02 16.18
N THR A 208 -28.78 16.55 15.01
CA THR A 208 -30.16 16.19 14.77
C THR A 208 -30.44 14.93 15.60
N ALA A 209 -31.66 14.72 16.03
CA ALA A 209 -32.02 13.54 16.83
C ALA A 209 -31.57 12.24 16.16
N GLU A 210 -31.64 12.16 14.81
CA GLU A 210 -31.16 11.02 14.01
C GLU A 210 -29.63 10.80 14.08
N ALA A 211 -28.84 11.88 14.12
CA ALA A 211 -27.38 11.79 14.29
C ALA A 211 -27.00 11.43 15.72
N ALA A 212 -27.85 11.75 16.71
CA ALA A 212 -27.70 11.30 18.08
C ALA A 212 -28.02 9.80 18.21
N GLU A 213 -29.07 9.32 17.56
CA GLU A 213 -29.42 7.90 17.53
C GLU A 213 -28.36 7.05 16.80
N GLN A 214 -27.80 7.54 15.68
CA GLN A 214 -26.69 6.88 15.00
C GLN A 214 -25.39 6.91 15.83
N SER A 215 -25.15 7.98 16.59
CA SER A 215 -24.02 8.09 17.53
C SER A 215 -24.20 7.16 18.75
N ASP A 216 -25.43 7.03 19.25
CA ASP A 216 -25.75 6.10 20.35
C ASP A 216 -25.73 4.63 19.86
N GLN A 217 -26.13 4.36 18.60
CA GLN A 217 -25.95 3.04 17.99
C GLN A 217 -24.48 2.74 17.73
N ALA A 218 -23.65 3.70 17.31
CA ALA A 218 -22.21 3.52 17.19
C ALA A 218 -21.52 3.35 18.56
N ALA A 219 -22.04 4.01 19.60
CA ALA A 219 -21.58 3.83 20.99
C ALA A 219 -22.01 2.48 21.60
N ALA A 220 -23.04 1.82 21.02
CA ALA A 220 -23.51 0.51 21.45
C ALA A 220 -22.62 -0.64 20.98
N HIS A 221 -21.74 -0.40 20.00
CA HIS A 221 -20.82 -1.43 19.50
C HIS A 221 -19.48 -1.40 20.25
N PRO A 222 -18.90 -2.57 20.59
CA PRO A 222 -17.59 -2.61 21.21
C PRO A 222 -16.52 -2.05 20.25
N PRO A 223 -15.40 -1.49 20.76
CA PRO A 223 -14.29 -1.04 19.90
C PRO A 223 -13.86 -2.14 18.93
N VAL A 224 -13.54 -1.76 17.69
CA VAL A 224 -13.21 -2.69 16.57
C VAL A 224 -12.18 -3.75 16.97
N MET A 225 -11.18 -3.36 17.76
CA MET A 225 -10.12 -4.28 18.24
C MET A 225 -10.57 -5.24 19.35
N ARG A 226 -11.81 -5.19 19.83
CA ARG A 226 -12.36 -6.23 20.72
C ARG A 226 -12.85 -7.47 19.97
N TYR A 227 -13.06 -7.39 18.67
CA TYR A 227 -13.40 -8.57 17.87
C TYR A 227 -12.14 -9.41 17.63
N GLY A 228 -12.11 -10.64 18.11
CA GLY A 228 -10.95 -11.53 17.96
C GLY A 228 -10.55 -11.77 16.49
N ALA A 229 -11.52 -11.81 15.58
CA ALA A 229 -11.26 -11.91 14.15
C ALA A 229 -10.53 -10.66 13.63
N MET A 230 -10.88 -9.47 14.11
CA MET A 230 -10.25 -8.22 13.73
C MET A 230 -8.79 -8.17 14.17
N VAL A 231 -8.50 -8.57 15.41
CA VAL A 231 -7.13 -8.67 15.93
C VAL A 231 -6.31 -9.66 15.09
N SER A 232 -6.88 -10.84 14.81
CA SER A 232 -6.21 -11.85 13.99
C SER A 232 -5.86 -11.34 12.61
N ILE A 233 -6.80 -10.67 11.92
CA ILE A 233 -6.56 -10.08 10.61
C ILE A 233 -5.54 -8.94 10.67
N ALA A 234 -5.60 -8.07 11.66
CA ALA A 234 -4.61 -6.99 11.81
C ALA A 234 -3.18 -7.55 11.96
N ILE A 235 -3.00 -8.60 12.77
CA ILE A 235 -1.68 -9.25 12.93
C ILE A 235 -1.26 -9.96 11.63
N VAL A 236 -2.16 -10.65 10.95
CA VAL A 236 -1.87 -11.26 9.63
C VAL A 236 -1.41 -10.20 8.64
N PHE A 237 -2.11 -9.06 8.54
CA PHE A 237 -1.73 -7.98 7.63
C PHE A 237 -0.43 -7.29 8.01
N LEU A 238 -0.13 -7.16 9.31
CA LEU A 238 1.17 -6.70 9.77
C LEU A 238 2.29 -7.62 9.28
N ILE A 239 2.12 -8.93 9.39
CA ILE A 239 3.13 -9.89 8.95
C ILE A 239 3.19 -9.97 7.42
N LEU A 240 2.07 -9.85 6.71
CA LEU A 240 2.07 -9.72 5.24
C LEU A 240 2.79 -8.45 4.79
N GLY A 241 2.60 -7.33 5.49
CA GLY A 241 3.38 -6.14 5.24
C GLY A 241 4.88 -6.38 5.41
N ALA A 242 5.28 -7.09 6.48
CA ALA A 242 6.67 -7.44 6.70
C ALA A 242 7.23 -8.35 5.58
N LEU A 243 6.43 -9.27 5.06
CA LEU A 243 6.79 -10.05 3.88
C LEU A 243 7.04 -9.14 2.66
N PHE A 244 6.17 -8.15 2.41
CA PHE A 244 6.32 -7.25 1.26
C PHE A 244 7.58 -6.39 1.38
N GLY A 245 7.79 -5.74 2.54
CA GLY A 245 8.98 -4.92 2.76
C GLY A 245 10.28 -5.73 2.72
N ALA A 246 10.27 -6.96 3.23
CA ALA A 246 11.40 -7.87 3.14
C ALA A 246 11.69 -8.29 1.70
N ASN A 247 10.65 -8.56 0.90
CA ASN A 247 10.80 -8.95 -0.49
C ASN A 247 11.41 -7.83 -1.35
N ASP A 248 11.06 -6.57 -1.10
CA ASP A 248 11.64 -5.43 -1.81
C ASP A 248 13.16 -5.36 -1.60
N VAL A 249 13.64 -5.53 -0.38
CA VAL A 249 15.07 -5.54 -0.04
C VAL A 249 15.76 -6.76 -0.66
N ALA A 250 15.20 -7.96 -0.47
CA ALA A 250 15.79 -9.20 -0.94
C ALA A 250 15.88 -9.26 -2.47
N ALA A 251 14.89 -8.72 -3.18
CA ALA A 251 14.87 -8.66 -4.65
C ALA A 251 15.99 -7.76 -5.20
N VAL A 252 16.21 -6.59 -4.57
CA VAL A 252 17.32 -5.70 -4.94
C VAL A 252 18.66 -6.37 -4.67
N ALA A 253 18.83 -7.00 -3.51
CA ALA A 253 20.06 -7.69 -3.15
C ALA A 253 20.38 -8.84 -4.11
N PHE A 254 19.38 -9.68 -4.43
CA PHE A 254 19.56 -10.79 -5.38
C PHE A 254 19.94 -10.30 -6.78
N ALA A 255 19.28 -9.24 -7.27
CA ALA A 255 19.61 -8.66 -8.56
C ALA A 255 21.02 -8.05 -8.59
N THR A 256 21.46 -7.45 -7.47
CA THR A 256 22.82 -6.90 -7.31
C THR A 256 23.85 -8.01 -7.30
N GLU A 257 23.65 -9.10 -6.53
CA GLU A 257 24.53 -10.27 -6.48
C GLU A 257 24.62 -10.97 -7.84
N ALA A 258 23.52 -10.99 -8.60
CA ALA A 258 23.49 -11.53 -9.96
C ALA A 258 24.16 -10.62 -11.01
N GLY A 259 24.69 -9.45 -10.63
CA GLY A 259 25.30 -8.48 -11.55
C GLY A 259 24.32 -7.70 -12.43
N HIS A 260 23.02 -7.77 -12.14
CA HIS A 260 21.95 -7.16 -12.92
C HIS A 260 21.02 -6.32 -12.05
N LYS A 261 21.57 -5.39 -11.28
CA LYS A 261 20.83 -4.53 -10.34
C LYS A 261 19.61 -3.85 -10.99
N SER A 262 19.73 -3.48 -12.28
CA SER A 262 18.64 -2.89 -13.07
C SER A 262 17.43 -3.82 -13.29
N ALA A 263 17.57 -5.13 -13.08
CA ALA A 263 16.48 -6.07 -13.21
C ALA A 263 15.62 -6.19 -11.94
N SER A 264 16.03 -5.60 -10.80
CA SER A 264 15.28 -5.72 -9.54
C SER A 264 13.84 -5.20 -9.66
N GLY A 265 13.62 -4.06 -10.30
CA GLY A 265 12.29 -3.52 -10.53
C GLY A 265 11.43 -4.38 -11.43
N LEU A 266 12.03 -5.10 -12.39
CA LEU A 266 11.30 -6.05 -13.24
C LEU A 266 10.82 -7.26 -12.46
N VAL A 267 11.63 -7.81 -11.55
CA VAL A 267 11.22 -8.93 -10.67
C VAL A 267 10.00 -8.53 -9.83
N LEU A 268 10.03 -7.32 -9.24
CA LEU A 268 8.91 -6.80 -8.46
C LEU A 268 7.67 -6.53 -9.32
N ALA A 269 7.85 -6.01 -10.53
CA ALA A 269 6.75 -5.80 -11.46
C ALA A 269 6.09 -7.11 -11.87
N VAL A 270 6.87 -8.16 -12.16
CA VAL A 270 6.37 -9.49 -12.51
C VAL A 270 5.58 -10.09 -11.35
N TRP A 271 6.04 -9.89 -10.11
CA TRP A 271 5.29 -10.27 -8.90
C TRP A 271 3.94 -9.54 -8.81
N GLY A 272 3.94 -8.22 -9.08
CA GLY A 272 2.72 -7.40 -9.18
C GLY A 272 1.77 -7.85 -10.29
N VAL A 273 2.30 -8.22 -11.47
CA VAL A 273 1.50 -8.76 -12.60
C VAL A 273 0.80 -10.06 -12.18
N GLY A 274 1.47 -10.94 -11.42
CA GLY A 274 0.84 -12.13 -10.84
C GLY A 274 -0.33 -11.77 -9.93
N SER A 275 -0.15 -10.79 -9.04
CA SER A 275 -1.21 -10.29 -8.15
C SER A 275 -2.38 -9.69 -8.93
N PHE A 276 -2.10 -8.84 -9.92
CA PHE A 276 -3.12 -8.22 -10.76
C PHE A 276 -3.94 -9.26 -11.55
N GLY A 277 -3.26 -10.22 -12.18
CA GLY A 277 -3.93 -11.31 -12.89
C GLY A 277 -4.84 -12.12 -11.97
N ALA A 278 -4.36 -12.42 -10.75
CA ALA A 278 -5.16 -13.10 -9.73
C ALA A 278 -6.34 -12.25 -9.25
N ALA A 279 -6.17 -10.93 -9.10
CA ALA A 279 -7.26 -10.03 -8.71
C ALA A 279 -8.42 -10.07 -9.71
N LEU A 280 -8.11 -10.04 -11.01
CA LEU A 280 -9.10 -10.13 -12.08
C LEU A 280 -9.83 -11.49 -12.06
N LEU A 281 -9.09 -12.60 -11.94
CA LEU A 281 -9.66 -13.94 -11.89
C LEU A 281 -10.48 -14.17 -10.62
N TYR A 282 -9.97 -13.70 -9.48
CA TYR A 282 -10.64 -13.86 -8.19
C TYR A 282 -11.92 -13.04 -8.12
N GLY A 283 -11.89 -11.78 -8.58
CA GLY A 283 -13.03 -10.88 -8.59
C GLY A 283 -14.11 -11.24 -9.61
N SER A 284 -13.74 -11.98 -10.68
CA SER A 284 -14.71 -12.41 -11.73
C SER A 284 -15.53 -13.63 -11.35
N ARG A 285 -15.23 -14.30 -10.23
CA ARG A 285 -15.86 -15.55 -9.81
C ARG A 285 -16.46 -15.45 -8.43
N THR A 286 -17.61 -16.11 -8.22
CA THR A 286 -18.16 -16.36 -6.89
C THR A 286 -17.54 -17.63 -6.32
N TRP A 287 -16.85 -17.50 -5.18
CA TRP A 287 -16.17 -18.62 -4.54
C TRP A 287 -17.09 -19.26 -3.50
N GLY A 288 -17.42 -20.55 -3.66
CA GLY A 288 -18.22 -21.31 -2.69
C GLY A 288 -17.49 -21.62 -1.37
N TRP A 289 -16.21 -21.29 -1.27
CA TRP A 289 -15.43 -21.52 -0.06
C TRP A 289 -15.66 -20.41 0.98
N PRO A 290 -15.70 -20.75 2.29
CA PRO A 290 -15.72 -19.74 3.34
C PRO A 290 -14.51 -18.82 3.27
N LEU A 291 -14.66 -17.54 3.63
CA LEU A 291 -13.61 -16.52 3.57
C LEU A 291 -12.33 -16.94 4.33
N TRP A 292 -12.47 -17.57 5.49
CA TRP A 292 -11.30 -18.06 6.25
C TRP A 292 -10.51 -19.14 5.50
N LYS A 293 -11.16 -20.02 4.70
CA LYS A 293 -10.46 -21.01 3.87
C LYS A 293 -9.75 -20.32 2.71
N GLN A 294 -10.36 -19.33 2.10
CA GLN A 294 -9.76 -18.54 1.01
C GLN A 294 -8.51 -17.81 1.52
N LEU A 295 -8.61 -17.14 2.69
CA LEU A 295 -7.47 -16.50 3.35
C LEU A 295 -6.34 -17.51 3.62
N MET A 296 -6.64 -18.64 4.25
CA MET A 296 -5.64 -19.66 4.58
C MET A 296 -4.97 -20.27 3.33
N ALA A 297 -5.75 -20.54 2.29
CA ALA A 297 -5.20 -21.03 1.01
C ALA A 297 -4.23 -20.02 0.40
N GLY A 298 -4.57 -18.74 0.42
CA GLY A 298 -3.69 -17.67 -0.05
C GLY A 298 -2.43 -17.53 0.81
N LEU A 299 -2.54 -17.54 2.14
CA LEU A 299 -1.39 -17.50 3.04
C LEU A 299 -0.44 -18.68 2.83
N VAL A 300 -0.96 -19.90 2.69
CA VAL A 300 -0.15 -21.09 2.40
C VAL A 300 0.50 -20.97 1.02
N GLY A 301 -0.23 -20.50 0.01
CA GLY A 301 0.32 -20.25 -1.32
C GLY A 301 1.49 -19.25 -1.29
N LEU A 302 1.35 -18.14 -0.55
CA LEU A 302 2.44 -17.17 -0.34
C LEU A 302 3.63 -17.80 0.39
N ALA A 303 3.39 -18.60 1.43
CA ALA A 303 4.46 -19.21 2.23
C ALA A 303 5.23 -20.25 1.43
N VAL A 304 4.55 -21.12 0.70
CA VAL A 304 5.18 -22.10 -0.18
C VAL A 304 5.98 -21.40 -1.29
N GLY A 305 5.38 -20.41 -1.95
CA GLY A 305 6.06 -19.65 -3.00
C GLY A 305 7.29 -18.90 -2.48
N ALA A 306 7.15 -18.14 -1.39
CA ALA A 306 8.26 -17.41 -0.77
C ALA A 306 9.42 -18.32 -0.34
N SER A 307 9.12 -19.55 0.10
CA SER A 307 10.13 -20.53 0.47
C SER A 307 11.01 -20.98 -0.71
N THR A 308 10.56 -20.78 -1.95
CA THR A 308 11.34 -21.15 -3.15
C THR A 308 12.32 -20.08 -3.61
N PHE A 309 12.13 -18.81 -3.19
CA PHE A 309 12.91 -17.69 -3.70
C PHE A 309 14.42 -17.81 -3.40
N GLY A 310 14.76 -18.23 -2.18
CA GLY A 310 16.17 -18.42 -1.76
C GLY A 310 16.91 -19.52 -2.51
N PHE A 311 16.21 -20.37 -3.26
CA PHE A 311 16.78 -21.45 -4.07
C PHE A 311 16.82 -21.11 -5.56
N ALA A 312 16.37 -19.93 -5.98
CA ALA A 312 16.40 -19.53 -7.37
C ALA A 312 17.84 -19.44 -7.89
N PRO A 313 18.20 -20.14 -8.98
CA PRO A 313 19.56 -20.13 -9.53
C PRO A 313 19.81 -18.91 -10.44
N SER A 314 18.78 -18.18 -10.82
CA SER A 314 18.86 -17.03 -11.73
C SER A 314 17.68 -16.08 -11.56
N LEU A 315 17.84 -14.83 -12.04
CA LEU A 315 16.78 -13.83 -12.08
C LEU A 315 15.54 -14.27 -12.85
N VAL A 316 15.73 -15.04 -13.93
CA VAL A 316 14.61 -15.58 -14.73
C VAL A 316 13.78 -16.55 -13.89
N VAL A 317 14.42 -17.49 -13.22
CA VAL A 317 13.71 -18.44 -12.34
C VAL A 317 13.05 -17.71 -11.19
N LEU A 318 13.75 -16.76 -10.56
CA LEU A 318 13.17 -15.93 -9.52
C LEU A 318 11.92 -15.18 -10.02
N SER A 319 11.96 -14.59 -11.21
CA SER A 319 10.82 -13.89 -11.81
C SER A 319 9.63 -14.82 -12.05
N VAL A 320 9.85 -16.04 -12.52
CA VAL A 320 8.80 -17.04 -12.69
C VAL A 320 8.18 -17.43 -11.34
N LEU A 321 9.02 -17.69 -10.34
CA LEU A 321 8.58 -18.02 -8.98
C LEU A 321 7.82 -16.84 -8.36
N ALA A 322 8.28 -15.60 -8.59
CA ALA A 322 7.60 -14.39 -8.15
C ALA A 322 6.22 -14.23 -8.82
N LEU A 323 6.12 -14.46 -10.14
CA LEU A 323 4.83 -14.44 -10.85
C LEU A 323 3.83 -15.42 -10.23
N LEU A 324 4.25 -16.67 -10.02
CA LEU A 324 3.39 -17.71 -9.46
C LEU A 324 2.99 -17.40 -8.00
N THR A 325 3.94 -16.94 -7.20
CA THR A 325 3.67 -16.53 -5.81
C THR A 325 2.75 -15.30 -5.76
N GLY A 326 2.92 -14.37 -6.70
CA GLY A 326 2.09 -13.19 -6.85
C GLY A 326 0.60 -13.51 -7.02
N LEU A 327 0.26 -14.63 -7.66
CA LEU A 327 -1.13 -15.09 -7.80
C LEU A 327 -1.86 -15.28 -6.46
N ALA A 328 -1.14 -15.47 -5.37
CA ALA A 328 -1.74 -15.64 -4.05
C ALA A 328 -1.96 -14.31 -3.30
N ILE A 329 -1.35 -13.18 -3.72
CA ILE A 329 -1.42 -11.89 -3.02
C ILE A 329 -2.84 -11.34 -2.98
N ALA A 330 -3.40 -11.05 -4.15
CA ALA A 330 -4.71 -10.41 -4.24
C ALA A 330 -5.85 -11.22 -3.60
N PRO A 331 -5.96 -12.55 -3.79
CA PRO A 331 -6.94 -13.36 -3.07
C PRO A 331 -6.79 -13.28 -1.54
N THR A 332 -5.54 -13.27 -1.05
CA THR A 332 -5.26 -13.17 0.38
C THR A 332 -5.72 -11.84 0.97
N LEU A 333 -5.30 -10.73 0.37
CA LEU A 333 -5.67 -9.38 0.82
C LEU A 333 -7.18 -9.14 0.71
N THR A 334 -7.79 -9.57 -0.39
CA THR A 334 -9.24 -9.42 -0.59
C THR A 334 -10.03 -10.25 0.41
N SER A 335 -9.65 -11.51 0.65
CA SER A 335 -10.31 -12.36 1.66
C SER A 335 -10.19 -11.76 3.06
N GLY A 336 -9.02 -11.21 3.42
CA GLY A 336 -8.80 -10.53 4.68
C GLY A 336 -9.70 -9.29 4.85
N ASN A 337 -9.76 -8.42 3.83
CA ASN A 337 -10.64 -7.25 3.84
C ASN A 337 -12.13 -7.65 3.91
N ASN A 338 -12.54 -8.71 3.21
CA ASN A 338 -13.90 -9.23 3.29
C ASN A 338 -14.22 -9.80 4.69
N ILE A 339 -13.26 -10.41 5.38
CA ILE A 339 -13.45 -10.84 6.77
C ILE A 339 -13.68 -9.63 7.68
N VAL A 340 -12.94 -8.54 7.50
CA VAL A 340 -13.20 -7.29 8.23
C VAL A 340 -14.63 -6.83 7.98
N GLN A 341 -15.05 -6.77 6.72
CA GLN A 341 -16.39 -6.31 6.34
C GLN A 341 -17.53 -7.10 6.99
N VAL A 342 -17.37 -8.43 7.16
CA VAL A 342 -18.40 -9.26 7.81
C VAL A 342 -18.24 -9.36 9.33
N THR A 343 -17.16 -8.82 9.90
CA THR A 343 -16.88 -8.88 11.35
C THR A 343 -17.34 -7.64 12.07
N VAL A 344 -17.19 -6.46 11.47
CA VAL A 344 -17.49 -5.17 12.11
C VAL A 344 -18.84 -4.65 11.64
N ALA A 345 -19.48 -3.80 12.46
CA ALA A 345 -20.70 -3.13 12.05
C ALA A 345 -20.43 -2.19 10.85
N PRO A 346 -21.43 -1.95 9.96
CA PRO A 346 -21.26 -1.05 8.81
C PRO A 346 -20.72 0.34 9.18
N SER A 347 -21.11 0.88 10.35
CA SER A 347 -20.62 2.14 10.89
C SER A 347 -19.15 2.13 11.31
N GLN A 348 -18.56 0.96 11.54
CA GLN A 348 -17.18 0.75 11.98
C GLN A 348 -16.27 0.23 10.84
N LEU A 349 -16.82 -0.01 9.64
CA LEU A 349 -16.07 -0.63 8.53
C LEU A 349 -14.84 0.20 8.13
N THR A 350 -14.99 1.51 8.03
CA THR A 350 -13.88 2.41 7.69
C THR A 350 -12.76 2.35 8.73
N GLU A 351 -13.12 2.29 10.01
CA GLU A 351 -12.15 2.13 11.10
C GLU A 351 -11.43 0.78 11.00
N GLY A 352 -12.18 -0.31 10.77
CA GLY A 352 -11.60 -1.65 10.62
C GLY A 352 -10.60 -1.76 9.48
N LEU A 353 -10.95 -1.23 8.29
CA LEU A 353 -10.06 -1.22 7.14
C LEU A 353 -8.84 -0.30 7.36
N ALA A 354 -9.01 0.81 8.08
CA ALA A 354 -7.89 1.69 8.43
C ALA A 354 -6.87 1.00 9.35
N TRP A 355 -7.33 0.24 10.35
CA TRP A 355 -6.47 -0.56 11.21
C TRP A 355 -5.65 -1.60 10.43
N VAL A 356 -6.29 -2.28 9.48
CA VAL A 356 -5.62 -3.29 8.63
C VAL A 356 -4.58 -2.64 7.74
N SER A 357 -4.89 -1.51 7.11
CA SER A 357 -3.95 -0.77 6.27
C SER A 357 -2.76 -0.22 7.07
N THR A 358 -3.02 0.28 8.28
CA THR A 358 -1.97 0.76 9.20
C THR A 358 -1.06 -0.40 9.62
N ALA A 359 -1.63 -1.55 9.97
CA ALA A 359 -0.87 -2.76 10.33
C ALA A 359 0.02 -3.21 9.17
N LEU A 360 -0.50 -3.22 7.94
CA LEU A 360 0.27 -3.56 6.73
C LEU A 360 1.48 -2.62 6.56
N ASN A 361 1.28 -1.31 6.66
CA ASN A 361 2.36 -0.33 6.48
C ASN A 361 3.43 -0.40 7.58
N ILE A 362 3.02 -0.61 8.84
CA ILE A 362 3.97 -0.88 9.94
C ILE A 362 4.74 -2.16 9.66
N GLY A 363 4.04 -3.19 9.15
CA GLY A 363 4.66 -4.43 8.72
C GLY A 363 5.74 -4.21 7.68
N VAL A 364 5.44 -3.47 6.60
CA VAL A 364 6.43 -3.14 5.55
C VAL A 364 7.70 -2.54 6.16
N SER A 365 7.55 -1.64 7.13
CA SER A 365 8.68 -1.03 7.83
C SER A 365 9.54 -2.05 8.57
N ILE A 366 8.88 -2.93 9.35
CA ILE A 366 9.56 -4.00 10.11
C ILE A 366 10.29 -4.94 9.16
N GLY A 367 9.61 -5.35 8.09
CA GLY A 367 10.15 -6.28 7.09
C GLY A 367 11.36 -5.73 6.37
N SER A 368 11.30 -4.48 5.91
CA SER A 368 12.43 -3.82 5.24
C SER A 368 13.66 -3.72 6.15
N LEU A 369 13.45 -3.37 7.42
CA LEU A 369 14.56 -3.27 8.38
C LEU A 369 15.18 -4.64 8.68
N LEU A 370 14.36 -5.64 9.02
CA LEU A 370 14.86 -6.97 9.40
C LEU A 370 15.47 -7.72 8.21
N ALA A 371 14.88 -7.58 7.01
CA ALA A 371 15.48 -8.14 5.80
C ALA A 371 16.77 -7.42 5.40
N GLY A 372 16.88 -6.11 5.64
CA GLY A 372 18.12 -5.37 5.46
C GLY A 372 19.24 -5.93 6.33
N GLN A 373 18.98 -6.15 7.63
CA GLN A 373 19.94 -6.76 8.56
C GLN A 373 20.31 -8.19 8.15
N ALA A 374 19.31 -9.01 7.76
CA ALA A 374 19.55 -10.37 7.30
C ALA A 374 20.40 -10.39 6.02
N THR A 375 20.13 -9.47 5.10
CA THR A 375 20.87 -9.35 3.83
C THR A 375 22.30 -8.91 4.04
N ASP A 376 22.56 -7.93 4.91
CA ASP A 376 23.92 -7.51 5.25
C ASP A 376 24.72 -8.64 5.93
N ALA A 377 24.05 -9.51 6.70
CA ALA A 377 24.68 -10.62 7.39
C ALA A 377 24.94 -11.86 6.50
N GLY A 378 24.06 -12.16 5.53
CA GLY A 378 24.12 -13.43 4.80
C GLY A 378 23.68 -13.35 3.34
N GLY A 379 23.69 -12.14 2.74
CA GLY A 379 23.32 -11.92 1.35
C GLY A 379 21.83 -12.07 1.06
N SER A 380 21.49 -12.07 -0.22
CA SER A 380 20.09 -12.15 -0.69
C SER A 380 19.35 -13.41 -0.22
N ARG A 381 20.08 -14.51 -0.03
CA ARG A 381 19.49 -15.76 0.52
C ARG A 381 18.96 -15.57 1.92
N ALA A 382 19.70 -14.87 2.79
CA ALA A 382 19.24 -14.56 4.15
C ALA A 382 18.05 -13.60 4.11
N GLY A 383 18.04 -12.62 3.20
CA GLY A 383 16.90 -11.78 2.91
C GLY A 383 15.65 -12.59 2.55
N TYR A 384 15.75 -13.52 1.63
CA TYR A 384 14.62 -14.40 1.25
C TYR A 384 14.21 -15.41 2.33
N LEU A 385 15.13 -15.83 3.20
CA LEU A 385 14.75 -16.60 4.38
C LEU A 385 13.89 -15.78 5.33
N ALA A 386 14.18 -14.48 5.49
CA ALA A 386 13.30 -13.57 6.25
C ALA A 386 11.92 -13.44 5.60
N VAL A 387 11.84 -13.32 4.25
CA VAL A 387 10.57 -13.31 3.50
C VAL A 387 9.76 -14.58 3.78
N ALA A 388 10.39 -15.75 3.69
CA ALA A 388 9.76 -17.04 3.98
C ALA A 388 9.32 -17.15 5.44
N ALA A 389 10.14 -16.68 6.39
CA ALA A 389 9.81 -16.66 7.82
C ALA A 389 8.57 -15.80 8.11
N PHE A 390 8.44 -14.62 7.50
CA PHE A 390 7.23 -13.81 7.62
C PHE A 390 6.04 -14.51 6.97
N ALA A 391 6.18 -15.11 5.79
CA ALA A 391 5.10 -15.82 5.14
C ALA A 391 4.55 -16.96 5.99
N TRP A 392 5.41 -17.81 6.56
CA TRP A 392 5.01 -18.87 7.48
C TRP A 392 4.49 -18.33 8.81
N GLY A 393 5.04 -17.21 9.31
CA GLY A 393 4.51 -16.51 10.47
C GLY A 393 3.05 -16.07 10.27
N ALA A 394 2.70 -15.57 9.08
CA ALA A 394 1.32 -15.23 8.73
C ALA A 394 0.41 -16.48 8.71
N VAL A 395 0.89 -17.62 8.21
CA VAL A 395 0.16 -18.89 8.27
C VAL A 395 -0.09 -19.32 9.72
N VAL A 396 0.94 -19.28 10.56
CA VAL A 396 0.82 -19.65 12.00
C VAL A 396 -0.21 -18.77 12.69
N VAL A 397 -0.13 -17.45 12.53
CA VAL A 397 -1.11 -16.51 13.12
C VAL A 397 -2.51 -16.75 12.54
N GLY A 398 -2.63 -17.02 11.25
CA GLY A 398 -3.90 -17.39 10.62
C GLY A 398 -4.50 -18.66 11.24
N VAL A 399 -3.69 -19.69 11.50
CA VAL A 399 -4.12 -20.94 12.15
C VAL A 399 -4.55 -20.67 13.60
N LEU A 400 -3.76 -19.92 14.37
CA LEU A 400 -4.11 -19.56 15.75
C LEU A 400 -5.39 -18.72 15.82
N GLY A 401 -5.63 -17.88 14.81
CA GLY A 401 -6.83 -17.06 14.68
C GLY A 401 -8.07 -17.81 14.16
N LEU A 402 -7.94 -19.06 13.69
CA LEU A 402 -9.04 -19.82 13.07
C LEU A 402 -10.33 -19.88 13.92
N PRO A 403 -10.29 -20.07 15.26
CA PRO A 403 -11.51 -20.07 16.05
C PRO A 403 -12.29 -18.76 15.97
N ALA A 404 -11.58 -17.62 15.95
CA ALA A 404 -12.18 -16.31 15.82
C ALA A 404 -12.67 -16.04 14.38
N LEU A 405 -11.87 -16.40 13.37
CA LEU A 405 -12.19 -16.23 11.95
C LEU A 405 -13.39 -17.08 11.49
N ARG A 406 -13.59 -18.25 12.09
CA ARG A 406 -14.75 -19.12 11.81
C ARG A 406 -16.03 -18.55 12.42
N ARG A 407 -15.98 -17.95 13.60
CA ARG A 407 -17.13 -17.34 14.30
C ARG A 407 -17.64 -16.08 13.60
N ALA A 408 -16.79 -15.33 12.92
CA ALA A 408 -17.18 -14.13 12.17
C ALA A 408 -18.29 -14.41 11.12
N ARG A 409 -18.41 -15.66 10.64
CA ARG A 409 -19.44 -16.08 9.68
C ARG A 409 -20.83 -16.30 10.29
N THR A 410 -20.93 -16.58 11.58
CA THR A 410 -22.20 -16.89 12.26
C THR A 410 -22.95 -15.65 12.69
N SER A 411 -22.27 -14.52 12.87
CA SER A 411 -22.89 -13.27 13.31
C SER A 411 -23.65 -12.55 12.19
N GLY A 412 -23.22 -12.71 10.92
CA GLY A 412 -23.88 -12.08 9.76
C GLY A 412 -25.10 -12.84 9.19
N SER A 413 -25.40 -14.06 9.72
CA SER A 413 -26.52 -14.87 9.24
C SER A 413 -27.76 -14.83 10.16
N LEU A 414 -27.73 -14.07 11.24
CA LEU A 414 -28.82 -14.01 12.23
C LEU A 414 -29.76 -12.79 12.05
N ASP A 415 -29.41 -11.82 11.20
CA ASP A 415 -30.22 -10.61 10.95
C ASP A 415 -30.99 -10.66 9.61
N GLY A 416 -31.21 -11.86 9.06
CA GLY A 416 -31.93 -12.10 7.81
C GLY A 416 -33.14 -13.00 7.99
N HIS A 417 -34.07 -12.65 8.89
CA HIS A 417 -35.46 -13.14 8.90
C HIS A 417 -36.41 -12.04 9.36
#